data_b22332d73153786de4d083aec73b4a93
#
_entry.id   b22332d73153786de4d083aec73b4a93
#
_cell.length_a   1.000
_cell.length_b   1.000
_cell.length_c   1.000
_cell.angle_alpha   90.00
_cell.angle_beta   90.00
_cell.angle_gamma   90.00
#
_symmetry.space_group_name_H-M   'P 1'
#
loop_
_entity.id
_entity.type
_entity.pdbx_description
1 polymer ?
#
loop_
_entity_poly.entity_id
_entity_poly.type
_entity_poly.pdbx_seq_one_letter_code
_entity_poly.pdbx_strand_id
1 'polypeptide(L)'
;MTIDRRLFAAATTATLALALAAPSLAQSPRRPASADAKQPEAPSDTRRLPADSTTEHTLELPGRTLRFKATAGTIPLNDAADGKLLAEIAYVAYVRPDAPAASRPLTFVFNGGPGAASAYLQLGALGPWRMPLDGATPSSPPVTVPNAETWLDFTDLVFVDPVGTGYSRFASSSDDVRKRLWSVDGDIESLSTFVRKWIEKAGRQASVKFIAGESYGGFRAPKLARKLAEDGVGISGLVMVSPVIDFGWRGNGRHMPNNWVARLPSMAAAARELSAPFDRAALRDVERYAAGEYMQDLMRGERDTAAIERMTARVAAFTKLDPALVRKLAARIDTRTFLRELNRDRGLVGSIYDPTVTALDANPTAADSRNDDAVLSAIKAPLTSAMTDLYGRVLNWRVEDPYRLLNGSISSRWDWDGGRSNQEVVSDLRSALAAEPRLRVLVTHGASDLVTPYFEDQLILEQMPAFATPDRLKLSVYGGGHMYYTRDASRRALREDAERMYRAVAESFEKPRG
;
A
#
# COMPACT_ATOMS: atom_id res chain seq x y z
N MET A 1 -6.31 77.45 22.74
CA MET A 1 -6.25 78.17 24.01
C MET A 1 -5.81 77.17 25.04
N THR A 2 -4.53 77.06 25.24
CA THR A 2 -3.74 77.37 26.43
C THR A 2 -4.05 76.45 27.62
N ILE A 3 -3.14 75.45 27.89
CA ILE A 3 -2.10 75.46 28.94
C ILE A 3 -2.77 75.41 30.37
N ASP A 4 -2.48 74.43 31.22
CA ASP A 4 -1.28 74.40 32.04
C ASP A 4 -1.07 73.11 32.84
N ARG A 5 0.18 72.92 33.15
CA ARG A 5 0.84 71.87 33.93
C ARG A 5 0.77 72.15 35.46
N ARG A 6 1.06 71.09 36.19
CA ARG A 6 1.86 70.99 37.45
C ARG A 6 1.10 70.31 38.57
N LEU A 7 1.59 69.41 39.30
CA LEU A 7 2.83 68.97 39.94
C LEU A 7 2.50 68.50 41.35
N PHE A 8 3.12 67.41 41.76
CA PHE A 8 3.48 66.98 43.12
C PHE A 8 2.43 66.52 44.15
N ALA A 9 2.51 65.27 44.65
CA ALA A 9 3.09 65.00 45.99
C ALA A 9 3.15 63.47 46.25
N ALA A 10 4.33 63.02 46.69
CA ALA A 10 4.61 61.70 47.19
C ALA A 10 3.94 61.46 48.55
N ALA A 11 3.35 60.28 48.76
CA ALA A 11 3.05 59.78 50.11
C ALA A 11 3.42 58.27 50.11
N THR A 12 4.50 58.00 50.79
CA THR A 12 4.97 56.68 51.22
C THR A 12 4.02 56.10 52.23
N THR A 13 3.39 54.98 51.95
CA THR A 13 2.78 54.11 52.96
C THR A 13 3.27 52.66 52.73
N ALA A 14 4.02 52.20 53.70
CA ALA A 14 4.44 50.85 53.86
C ALA A 14 3.23 49.94 54.12
N THR A 15 3.02 48.95 53.30
CA THR A 15 2.06 47.89 53.56
C THR A 15 2.76 46.54 53.54
N LEU A 16 2.64 45.88 54.64
CA LEU A 16 3.11 44.54 55.00
C LEU A 16 2.65 43.51 53.95
N ALA A 17 3.57 42.88 53.25
CA ALA A 17 3.27 41.78 52.35
C ALA A 17 3.19 40.48 53.14
N LEU A 18 1.98 39.96 53.34
CA LEU A 18 1.75 38.57 53.76
C LEU A 18 2.04 37.66 52.54
N ALA A 19 3.14 36.94 52.57
CA ALA A 19 3.45 35.93 51.58
C ALA A 19 2.57 34.68 51.80
N LEU A 20 1.53 34.53 50.99
CA LEU A 20 0.84 33.25 50.80
C LEU A 20 1.69 32.41 49.86
N ALA A 21 2.36 31.40 50.43
CA ALA A 21 3.05 30.39 49.66
C ALA A 21 2.05 29.55 48.87
N ALA A 22 1.97 29.76 47.58
CA ALA A 22 1.35 28.81 46.63
C ALA A 22 2.28 27.60 46.48
N PRO A 23 1.77 26.35 46.48
CA PRO A 23 2.62 25.19 46.22
C PRO A 23 3.12 25.28 44.79
N SER A 24 4.44 25.38 44.67
CA SER A 24 5.18 25.20 43.41
C SER A 24 4.90 23.79 42.89
N LEU A 25 4.16 23.68 41.79
CA LEU A 25 4.14 22.45 40.99
C LEU A 25 5.57 22.20 40.51
N ALA A 26 6.22 21.26 41.15
CA ALA A 26 7.54 20.78 40.72
C ALA A 26 7.44 20.34 39.26
N GLN A 27 8.03 21.14 38.38
CA GLN A 27 8.34 20.69 37.03
C GLN A 27 9.28 19.48 37.18
N SER A 28 8.80 18.29 36.80
CA SER A 28 9.63 17.12 36.64
C SER A 28 10.82 17.50 35.77
N PRO A 29 12.06 17.19 36.17
CA PRO A 29 13.21 17.49 35.35
C PRO A 29 13.04 16.83 34.00
N ARG A 30 13.05 17.63 32.93
CA ARG A 30 13.22 17.10 31.57
C ARG A 30 14.46 16.23 31.62
N ARG A 31 14.26 14.91 31.48
CA ARG A 31 15.36 13.98 31.19
C ARG A 31 16.12 14.57 30.01
N PRO A 32 17.42 14.78 30.09
CA PRO A 32 18.20 15.14 28.91
C PRO A 32 17.92 14.07 27.87
N ALA A 33 17.64 14.49 26.63
CA ALA A 33 17.59 13.59 25.51
C ALA A 33 18.85 12.74 25.60
N SER A 34 18.67 11.44 25.80
CA SER A 34 19.76 10.50 25.78
C SER A 34 20.46 10.70 24.45
N ALA A 35 21.71 11.14 24.51
CA ALA A 35 22.62 11.11 23.38
C ALA A 35 22.41 9.77 22.67
N ASP A 36 22.36 9.82 21.35
CA ASP A 36 22.26 8.70 20.42
C ASP A 36 22.89 7.43 21.00
N ALA A 37 22.06 6.59 21.62
CA ALA A 37 22.40 5.20 21.74
C ALA A 37 22.33 4.68 20.30
N LYS A 38 23.50 4.58 19.63
CA LYS A 38 23.65 3.78 18.43
C LYS A 38 22.91 2.47 18.71
N GLN A 39 21.75 2.28 18.07
CA GLN A 39 21.14 0.95 18.05
C GLN A 39 22.22 0.00 17.57
N PRO A 40 22.40 -1.16 18.21
CA PRO A 40 23.39 -2.12 17.76
C PRO A 40 23.14 -2.34 16.27
N GLU A 41 24.16 -2.12 15.45
CA GLU A 41 24.15 -2.55 14.06
C GLU A 41 23.73 -4.01 14.06
N ALA A 42 22.64 -4.33 13.36
CA ALA A 42 22.30 -5.72 13.13
C ALA A 42 23.54 -6.39 12.51
N PRO A 43 24.01 -7.53 13.06
CA PRO A 43 25.18 -8.19 12.54
C PRO A 43 25.05 -8.31 11.02
N SER A 44 26.06 -7.92 10.27
CA SER A 44 26.15 -8.24 8.85
C SER A 44 26.21 -9.76 8.78
N ASP A 45 25.07 -10.40 8.44
CA ASP A 45 25.05 -11.83 8.26
C ASP A 45 25.82 -12.14 6.98
N THR A 46 27.06 -12.55 7.12
CA THR A 46 27.94 -12.95 6.01
C THR A 46 27.55 -14.30 5.42
N ARG A 47 26.57 -15.01 6.03
CA ARG A 47 26.09 -16.28 5.48
C ARG A 47 25.27 -16.00 4.23
N ARG A 48 25.59 -16.71 3.17
CA ARG A 48 24.80 -16.71 1.93
C ARG A 48 23.45 -17.39 2.16
N LEU A 49 22.42 -16.92 1.46
CA LEU A 49 21.14 -17.64 1.40
C LEU A 49 21.36 -19.02 0.76
N PRO A 50 20.53 -20.04 1.10
CA PRO A 50 20.67 -21.37 0.51
C PRO A 50 20.58 -21.35 -1.00
N ALA A 51 21.12 -22.38 -1.64
CA ALA A 51 20.92 -22.62 -3.07
C ALA A 51 19.40 -22.77 -3.37
N ASP A 52 19.02 -22.51 -4.62
CA ASP A 52 17.63 -22.66 -5.04
C ASP A 52 17.11 -24.06 -4.74
N SER A 53 15.89 -24.15 -4.24
CA SER A 53 15.15 -25.38 -4.03
C SER A 53 13.93 -25.41 -4.94
N THR A 54 13.76 -26.45 -5.73
CA THR A 54 12.59 -26.66 -6.59
C THR A 54 11.84 -27.91 -6.16
N THR A 55 10.55 -27.76 -5.93
CA THR A 55 9.63 -28.83 -5.53
C THR A 55 8.47 -28.94 -6.53
N GLU A 56 7.93 -30.16 -6.71
CA GLU A 56 6.81 -30.40 -7.62
C GLU A 56 5.53 -30.58 -6.81
N HIS A 57 4.44 -29.98 -7.29
CA HIS A 57 3.18 -29.96 -6.59
C HIS A 57 2.00 -30.29 -7.50
N THR A 58 1.01 -30.92 -6.90
CA THR A 58 -0.32 -31.14 -7.49
C THR A 58 -1.38 -30.70 -6.51
N LEU A 59 -2.28 -29.81 -6.93
CA LEU A 59 -3.40 -29.34 -6.14
C LEU A 59 -4.72 -29.68 -6.84
N GLU A 60 -5.64 -30.26 -6.08
CA GLU A 60 -7.01 -30.42 -6.51
C GLU A 60 -7.77 -29.13 -6.22
N LEU A 61 -8.30 -28.52 -7.27
CA LEU A 61 -9.10 -27.30 -7.23
C LEU A 61 -10.50 -27.58 -7.77
N PRO A 62 -11.53 -26.78 -7.45
CA PRO A 62 -12.85 -26.95 -8.04
C PRO A 62 -12.80 -27.01 -9.57
N GLY A 63 -13.18 -28.17 -10.11
CA GLY A 63 -13.24 -28.41 -11.56
C GLY A 63 -11.92 -28.63 -12.29
N ARG A 64 -10.77 -28.67 -11.59
CA ARG A 64 -9.47 -28.89 -12.22
C ARG A 64 -8.37 -29.36 -11.26
N THR A 65 -7.39 -30.07 -11.82
CA THR A 65 -6.13 -30.40 -11.13
C THR A 65 -5.03 -29.47 -11.63
N LEU A 66 -4.32 -28.79 -10.72
CA LEU A 66 -3.24 -27.87 -11.00
C LEU A 66 -1.89 -28.54 -10.69
N ARG A 67 -1.06 -28.73 -11.71
CA ARG A 67 0.33 -29.23 -11.58
C ARG A 67 1.31 -28.08 -11.81
N PHE A 68 2.32 -27.94 -10.94
CA PHE A 68 3.31 -26.89 -11.07
C PHE A 68 4.61 -27.22 -10.32
N LYS A 69 5.67 -26.51 -10.71
CA LYS A 69 6.94 -26.47 -9.98
C LYS A 69 6.98 -25.18 -9.17
N ALA A 70 7.42 -25.29 -7.93
CA ALA A 70 7.65 -24.15 -7.05
C ALA A 70 9.14 -24.06 -6.73
N THR A 71 9.75 -22.92 -7.02
CA THR A 71 11.17 -22.68 -6.75
C THR A 71 11.32 -21.53 -5.77
N ALA A 72 11.90 -21.80 -4.60
CA ALA A 72 12.40 -20.77 -3.70
C ALA A 72 13.89 -20.57 -3.98
N GLY A 73 14.34 -19.33 -4.10
CA GLY A 73 15.72 -19.07 -4.46
C GLY A 73 16.13 -17.61 -4.33
N THR A 74 17.31 -17.29 -4.85
CA THR A 74 17.89 -15.96 -4.76
C THR A 74 18.50 -15.48 -6.06
N ILE A 75 18.50 -14.15 -6.23
CA ILE A 75 19.28 -13.46 -7.26
C ILE A 75 20.26 -12.50 -6.54
N PRO A 76 21.58 -12.65 -6.77
CA PRO A 76 22.57 -11.76 -6.20
C PRO A 76 22.60 -10.41 -6.93
N LEU A 77 22.64 -9.34 -6.14
CA LEU A 77 22.92 -7.98 -6.60
C LEU A 77 24.39 -7.66 -6.34
N ASN A 78 25.13 -7.44 -7.41
CA ASN A 78 26.53 -7.09 -7.34
C ASN A 78 26.73 -5.62 -7.73
N ASP A 79 27.72 -4.99 -7.16
CA ASP A 79 28.15 -3.65 -7.59
C ASP A 79 28.69 -3.72 -9.04
N ALA A 80 28.27 -2.78 -9.86
CA ALA A 80 28.68 -2.74 -11.26
C ALA A 80 30.16 -2.38 -11.44
N ALA A 81 30.75 -1.64 -10.49
CA ALA A 81 32.12 -1.15 -10.60
C ALA A 81 33.18 -2.20 -10.19
N ASP A 82 32.93 -2.90 -9.09
CA ASP A 82 33.93 -3.82 -8.50
C ASP A 82 33.45 -5.28 -8.35
N GLY A 83 32.20 -5.55 -8.75
CA GLY A 83 31.62 -6.91 -8.70
C GLY A 83 31.26 -7.41 -7.30
N LYS A 84 31.46 -6.60 -6.24
CA LYS A 84 31.16 -7.01 -4.87
C LYS A 84 29.67 -7.27 -4.68
N LEU A 85 29.34 -8.29 -3.91
CA LEU A 85 27.96 -8.58 -3.53
C LEU A 85 27.43 -7.50 -2.59
N LEU A 86 26.32 -6.87 -2.96
CA LEU A 86 25.64 -5.83 -2.20
C LEU A 86 24.47 -6.40 -1.40
N ALA A 87 23.67 -7.26 -2.05
CA ALA A 87 22.47 -7.85 -1.47
C ALA A 87 22.11 -9.16 -2.18
N GLU A 88 21.25 -9.94 -1.56
CA GLU A 88 20.58 -11.10 -2.15
C GLU A 88 19.08 -10.87 -2.12
N ILE A 89 18.41 -10.95 -3.29
CA ILE A 89 16.95 -10.83 -3.40
C ILE A 89 16.35 -12.22 -3.44
N ALA A 90 15.58 -12.57 -2.42
CA ALA A 90 14.83 -13.81 -2.33
C ALA A 90 13.55 -13.75 -3.16
N TYR A 91 13.14 -14.89 -3.72
CA TYR A 91 11.92 -15.01 -4.50
C TYR A 91 11.28 -16.39 -4.35
N VAL A 92 9.98 -16.46 -4.68
CA VAL A 92 9.27 -17.73 -4.93
C VAL A 92 8.69 -17.67 -6.33
N ALA A 93 9.05 -18.63 -7.18
CA ALA A 93 8.50 -18.77 -8.52
C ALA A 93 7.60 -20.01 -8.62
N TYR A 94 6.41 -19.84 -9.21
CA TYR A 94 5.48 -20.91 -9.54
C TYR A 94 5.37 -21.02 -11.07
N VAL A 95 5.73 -22.15 -11.62
CA VAL A 95 5.79 -22.38 -13.07
C VAL A 95 5.05 -23.67 -13.44
N ARG A 96 4.20 -23.61 -14.45
CA ARG A 96 3.53 -24.80 -14.96
C ARG A 96 4.41 -25.51 -16.01
N PRO A 97 4.65 -26.81 -15.87
CA PRO A 97 5.49 -27.57 -16.80
C PRO A 97 4.75 -28.04 -18.07
N ASP A 98 3.43 -27.96 -18.08
CA ASP A 98 2.53 -28.54 -19.08
C ASP A 98 2.35 -27.68 -20.34
N ALA A 99 3.02 -26.56 -20.45
CA ALA A 99 3.03 -25.71 -21.64
C ALA A 99 4.44 -25.18 -21.94
N PRO A 100 4.77 -24.90 -23.20
CA PRO A 100 6.05 -24.30 -23.56
C PRO A 100 6.25 -22.97 -22.84
N ALA A 101 7.43 -22.78 -22.27
CA ALA A 101 7.76 -21.57 -21.51
C ALA A 101 7.52 -20.27 -22.31
N ALA A 102 7.82 -20.28 -23.61
CA ALA A 102 7.63 -19.13 -24.49
C ALA A 102 6.16 -18.73 -24.68
N SER A 103 5.22 -19.68 -24.61
CA SER A 103 3.79 -19.44 -24.84
C SER A 103 3.05 -18.99 -23.57
N ARG A 104 3.66 -19.15 -22.38
CA ARG A 104 3.02 -18.75 -21.14
C ARG A 104 3.43 -17.34 -20.74
N PRO A 105 2.46 -16.48 -20.34
CA PRO A 105 2.76 -15.21 -19.71
C PRO A 105 3.58 -15.40 -18.42
N LEU A 106 4.33 -14.38 -18.06
CA LEU A 106 5.16 -14.34 -16.86
C LEU A 106 4.85 -13.07 -16.09
N THR A 107 4.50 -13.20 -14.81
CA THR A 107 4.15 -12.08 -13.94
C THR A 107 5.12 -11.97 -12.78
N PHE A 108 5.77 -10.81 -12.66
CA PHE A 108 6.54 -10.44 -11.49
C PHE A 108 5.62 -9.72 -10.49
N VAL A 109 5.63 -10.15 -9.23
CA VAL A 109 4.68 -9.71 -8.19
C VAL A 109 5.42 -9.05 -7.05
N PHE A 110 4.97 -7.85 -6.65
CA PHE A 110 5.56 -7.05 -5.58
C PHE A 110 4.48 -6.52 -4.63
N ASN A 111 4.70 -6.64 -3.33
CA ASN A 111 3.97 -5.83 -2.37
C ASN A 111 4.66 -4.47 -2.17
N GLY A 112 4.08 -3.60 -1.35
CA GLY A 112 4.48 -2.20 -1.21
C GLY A 112 5.21 -1.86 0.07
N GLY A 113 4.65 -0.97 0.84
CA GLY A 113 5.22 -0.35 2.01
C GLY A 113 5.74 1.06 1.73
N PRO A 114 7.00 1.31 1.36
CA PRO A 114 8.10 0.38 1.17
C PRO A 114 8.44 -0.41 2.44
N GLY A 115 8.87 -1.66 2.26
CA GLY A 115 9.26 -2.54 3.36
C GLY A 115 8.37 -3.78 3.56
N ALA A 116 7.36 -4.02 2.71
CA ALA A 116 6.55 -5.23 2.74
C ALA A 116 7.14 -6.32 1.82
N ALA A 117 7.16 -7.55 2.30
CA ALA A 117 7.41 -8.75 1.53
C ALA A 117 6.21 -9.09 0.63
N SER A 118 6.40 -9.83 -0.45
CA SER A 118 5.34 -10.18 -1.40
C SER A 118 4.35 -11.23 -0.89
N ALA A 119 4.43 -11.60 0.37
CA ALA A 119 3.59 -12.56 1.06
C ALA A 119 2.09 -12.23 1.02
N TYR A 120 1.74 -10.94 1.09
CA TYR A 120 0.34 -10.51 1.10
C TYR A 120 -0.37 -10.88 -0.21
N LEU A 121 0.24 -10.59 -1.35
CA LEU A 121 -0.31 -11.03 -2.65
C LEU A 121 -0.12 -12.54 -2.86
N GLN A 122 0.99 -13.11 -2.39
CA GLN A 122 1.29 -14.52 -2.59
C GLN A 122 0.28 -15.43 -1.90
N LEU A 123 0.11 -15.29 -0.59
CA LEU A 123 -0.83 -16.10 0.21
C LEU A 123 -2.19 -15.46 0.40
N GLY A 124 -2.38 -14.20 0.01
CA GLY A 124 -3.68 -13.53 0.10
C GLY A 124 -4.52 -13.61 -1.16
N ALA A 125 -3.88 -13.68 -2.35
CA ALA A 125 -4.61 -13.51 -3.60
C ALA A 125 -4.15 -14.43 -4.76
N LEU A 126 -2.88 -14.34 -5.19
CA LEU A 126 -2.45 -14.76 -6.52
C LEU A 126 -1.85 -16.17 -6.56
N GLY A 127 -1.19 -16.58 -5.48
CA GLY A 127 -0.45 -17.84 -5.41
C GLY A 127 -1.34 -19.09 -5.47
N PRO A 128 -0.76 -20.29 -5.65
CA PRO A 128 -1.51 -21.54 -5.70
C PRO A 128 -2.09 -21.95 -4.34
N TRP A 129 -1.48 -21.49 -3.27
CA TRP A 129 -2.02 -21.59 -1.92
C TRP A 129 -2.43 -20.22 -1.41
N ARG A 130 -3.44 -20.19 -0.55
CA ARG A 130 -3.83 -19.00 0.18
C ARG A 130 -4.02 -19.26 1.66
N MET A 131 -3.79 -18.25 2.46
CA MET A 131 -4.23 -18.20 3.84
C MET A 131 -5.58 -17.49 3.91
N PRO A 132 -6.62 -18.07 4.54
CA PRO A 132 -7.86 -17.35 4.84
C PRO A 132 -7.54 -16.17 5.78
N LEU A 133 -7.62 -14.96 5.27
CA LEU A 133 -7.29 -13.74 6.01
C LEU A 133 -8.53 -13.01 6.53
N ASP A 134 -9.69 -13.28 5.95
CA ASP A 134 -10.97 -12.74 6.42
C ASP A 134 -11.31 -13.31 7.80
N GLY A 135 -11.60 -12.41 8.75
CA GLY A 135 -11.86 -12.79 10.15
C GLY A 135 -10.63 -13.32 10.92
N ALA A 136 -9.41 -13.23 10.37
CA ALA A 136 -8.20 -13.63 11.08
C ALA A 136 -8.00 -12.81 12.35
N THR A 137 -7.33 -13.43 13.33
CA THR A 137 -6.88 -12.81 14.59
C THR A 137 -5.38 -13.04 14.78
N PRO A 138 -4.70 -12.31 15.67
CA PRO A 138 -3.26 -12.51 15.90
C PRO A 138 -2.85 -13.95 16.29
N SER A 139 -3.78 -14.70 16.85
CA SER A 139 -3.60 -16.10 17.27
C SER A 139 -4.19 -17.12 16.28
N SER A 140 -4.65 -16.71 15.12
CA SER A 140 -5.20 -17.63 14.10
C SER A 140 -4.14 -18.63 13.67
N PRO A 141 -4.49 -19.92 13.48
CA PRO A 141 -3.57 -20.92 12.97
C PRO A 141 -3.06 -20.53 11.57
N PRO A 142 -1.76 -20.70 11.28
CA PRO A 142 -1.17 -20.36 9.98
C PRO A 142 -1.47 -21.44 8.92
N VAL A 143 -2.74 -21.78 8.72
CA VAL A 143 -3.16 -22.84 7.81
C VAL A 143 -3.38 -22.29 6.42
N THR A 144 -2.65 -22.81 5.44
CA THR A 144 -2.86 -22.52 4.02
C THR A 144 -3.79 -23.55 3.39
N VAL A 145 -4.60 -23.10 2.45
CA VAL A 145 -5.52 -23.93 1.67
C VAL A 145 -5.24 -23.75 0.16
N PRO A 146 -5.64 -24.72 -0.70
CA PRO A 146 -5.59 -24.52 -2.14
C PRO A 146 -6.38 -23.27 -2.56
N ASN A 147 -5.82 -22.46 -3.45
CA ASN A 147 -6.42 -21.22 -3.93
C ASN A 147 -7.16 -21.44 -5.25
N ALA A 148 -8.49 -21.51 -5.19
CA ALA A 148 -9.33 -21.67 -6.38
C ALA A 148 -9.19 -20.49 -7.37
N GLU A 149 -8.85 -19.30 -6.87
CA GLU A 149 -8.68 -18.07 -7.64
C GLU A 149 -7.21 -17.80 -8.02
N THR A 150 -6.33 -18.80 -7.96
CA THR A 150 -4.93 -18.61 -8.34
C THR A 150 -4.76 -18.14 -9.78
N TRP A 151 -3.81 -17.22 -9.99
CA TRP A 151 -3.47 -16.73 -11.32
C TRP A 151 -2.55 -17.70 -12.11
N LEU A 152 -2.07 -18.74 -11.45
CA LEU A 152 -1.24 -19.76 -12.11
C LEU A 152 -1.98 -20.50 -13.24
N ASP A 153 -3.30 -20.36 -13.33
CA ASP A 153 -4.09 -20.85 -14.46
C ASP A 153 -3.71 -20.18 -15.78
N PHE A 154 -3.40 -18.89 -15.79
CA PHE A 154 -3.17 -18.11 -17.01
C PHE A 154 -1.79 -17.43 -17.09
N THR A 155 -0.98 -17.44 -16.04
CA THR A 155 0.39 -16.88 -16.02
C THR A 155 1.27 -17.65 -15.05
N ASP A 156 2.56 -17.72 -15.32
CA ASP A 156 3.53 -18.12 -14.30
C ASP A 156 3.82 -16.93 -13.39
N LEU A 157 4.12 -17.19 -12.11
CA LEU A 157 4.21 -16.18 -11.07
C LEU A 157 5.61 -16.16 -10.43
N VAL A 158 6.17 -14.97 -10.25
CA VAL A 158 7.41 -14.76 -9.51
C VAL A 158 7.17 -13.71 -8.43
N PHE A 159 7.03 -14.15 -7.19
CA PHE A 159 6.91 -13.29 -6.03
C PHE A 159 8.29 -12.86 -5.56
N VAL A 160 8.53 -11.57 -5.50
CA VAL A 160 9.85 -10.99 -5.23
C VAL A 160 9.80 -10.21 -3.93
N ASP A 161 10.69 -10.52 -3.02
CA ASP A 161 10.86 -9.75 -1.80
C ASP A 161 11.94 -8.68 -2.02
N PRO A 162 11.61 -7.38 -2.07
CA PRO A 162 12.61 -6.32 -2.20
C PRO A 162 13.66 -6.35 -1.09
N VAL A 163 14.83 -5.74 -1.31
CA VAL A 163 15.97 -5.80 -0.38
C VAL A 163 15.58 -5.38 1.04
N GLY A 164 15.79 -6.28 1.99
CA GLY A 164 15.48 -6.09 3.41
C GLY A 164 14.07 -6.52 3.82
N THR A 165 13.30 -7.13 2.92
CA THR A 165 11.99 -7.74 3.20
C THR A 165 12.04 -9.25 3.03
N GLY A 166 11.10 -9.97 3.60
CA GLY A 166 11.07 -11.42 3.55
C GLY A 166 12.39 -12.02 4.02
N TYR A 167 12.99 -12.82 3.18
CA TYR A 167 14.34 -13.33 3.39
C TYR A 167 15.42 -12.57 2.60
N SER A 168 15.05 -11.56 1.82
CA SER A 168 16.00 -10.70 1.11
C SER A 168 16.83 -9.88 2.09
N ARG A 169 18.14 -9.79 1.85
CA ARG A 169 19.07 -9.20 2.80
C ARG A 169 20.24 -8.49 2.15
N PHE A 170 20.86 -7.60 2.90
CA PHE A 170 22.15 -7.03 2.55
C PHE A 170 23.26 -8.04 2.76
N ALA A 171 24.22 -8.06 1.86
CA ALA A 171 25.51 -8.73 2.03
C ALA A 171 26.58 -7.74 2.49
N SER A 172 26.31 -6.44 2.42
CA SER A 172 27.19 -5.35 2.86
C SER A 172 26.63 -4.69 4.11
N SER A 173 27.50 -4.39 5.08
CA SER A 173 27.17 -3.58 6.27
C SER A 173 27.24 -2.07 6.04
N SER A 174 27.63 -1.61 4.84
CA SER A 174 27.78 -0.20 4.50
C SER A 174 26.45 0.54 4.55
N ASP A 175 26.42 1.65 5.30
CA ASP A 175 25.26 2.54 5.33
C ASP A 175 25.00 3.21 3.97
N ASP A 176 26.04 3.46 3.16
CA ASP A 176 25.90 4.01 1.83
C ASP A 176 25.19 3.03 0.88
N VAL A 177 25.54 1.73 0.96
CA VAL A 177 24.82 0.67 0.22
C VAL A 177 23.36 0.61 0.66
N ARG A 178 23.11 0.71 1.96
CA ARG A 178 21.73 0.70 2.49
C ARG A 178 20.93 1.90 2.02
N LYS A 179 21.47 3.12 2.11
CA LYS A 179 20.84 4.33 1.61
C LYS A 179 20.55 4.24 0.11
N ARG A 180 21.53 3.78 -0.68
CA ARG A 180 21.36 3.60 -2.12
C ARG A 180 20.22 2.63 -2.46
N LEU A 181 20.14 1.47 -1.79
CA LEU A 181 19.13 0.45 -2.11
C LEU A 181 17.77 0.72 -1.44
N TRP A 182 17.71 1.57 -0.41
CA TRP A 182 16.45 2.01 0.21
C TRP A 182 16.08 3.43 -0.26
N SER A 183 16.10 3.64 -1.55
CA SER A 183 15.61 4.82 -2.23
C SER A 183 14.67 4.42 -3.36
N VAL A 184 13.95 5.40 -3.95
CA VAL A 184 13.07 5.12 -5.08
C VAL A 184 13.87 4.58 -6.26
N ASP A 185 14.94 5.27 -6.65
CA ASP A 185 15.76 4.88 -7.80
C ASP A 185 16.53 3.58 -7.55
N GLY A 186 17.12 3.41 -6.37
CA GLY A 186 17.85 2.18 -6.02
C GLY A 186 16.96 0.95 -5.92
N ASP A 187 15.72 1.10 -5.49
CA ASP A 187 14.71 0.03 -5.51
C ASP A 187 14.41 -0.39 -6.95
N ILE A 188 14.13 0.56 -7.84
CA ILE A 188 13.84 0.29 -9.26
C ILE A 188 15.04 -0.35 -9.98
N GLU A 189 16.26 0.15 -9.76
CA GLU A 189 17.49 -0.43 -10.33
C GLU A 189 17.73 -1.87 -9.85
N SER A 190 17.56 -2.11 -8.54
CA SER A 190 17.74 -3.43 -7.94
C SER A 190 16.74 -4.44 -8.48
N LEU A 191 15.48 -4.04 -8.62
CA LEU A 191 14.41 -4.89 -9.14
C LEU A 191 14.50 -5.08 -10.65
N SER A 192 14.93 -4.08 -11.43
CA SER A 192 15.23 -4.27 -12.86
C SER A 192 16.36 -5.30 -13.05
N THR A 193 17.42 -5.19 -12.25
CA THR A 193 18.52 -6.17 -12.26
C THR A 193 18.02 -7.58 -11.89
N PHE A 194 17.16 -7.68 -10.87
CA PHE A 194 16.54 -8.94 -10.47
C PHE A 194 15.74 -9.55 -11.64
N VAL A 195 14.83 -8.78 -12.25
CA VAL A 195 13.96 -9.27 -13.34
C VAL A 195 14.76 -9.77 -14.52
N ARG A 196 15.76 -9.00 -14.98
CA ARG A 196 16.64 -9.40 -16.09
C ARG A 196 17.38 -10.70 -15.80
N LYS A 197 18.06 -10.79 -14.66
CA LYS A 197 18.81 -11.99 -14.26
C LYS A 197 17.89 -13.21 -14.08
N TRP A 198 16.69 -13.00 -13.54
CA TRP A 198 15.73 -14.09 -13.38
C TRP A 198 15.23 -14.61 -14.74
N ILE A 199 14.89 -13.70 -15.68
CA ILE A 199 14.48 -14.05 -17.05
C ILE A 199 15.58 -14.85 -17.76
N GLU A 200 16.83 -14.42 -17.64
CA GLU A 200 17.99 -15.11 -18.20
C GLU A 200 18.16 -16.50 -17.59
N LYS A 201 18.20 -16.58 -16.26
CA LYS A 201 18.32 -17.84 -15.51
C LYS A 201 17.23 -18.85 -15.85
N ALA A 202 16.01 -18.38 -16.05
CA ALA A 202 14.85 -19.22 -16.33
C ALA A 202 14.58 -19.46 -17.84
N GLY A 203 15.36 -18.85 -18.75
CA GLY A 203 15.16 -18.96 -20.19
C GLY A 203 13.83 -18.38 -20.69
N ARG A 204 13.36 -17.28 -20.08
CA ARG A 204 12.01 -16.73 -20.30
C ARG A 204 11.99 -15.44 -21.15
N GLN A 205 13.00 -15.25 -22.01
CA GLN A 205 13.10 -14.05 -22.86
C GLN A 205 11.88 -13.88 -23.79
N ALA A 206 11.39 -14.98 -24.35
CA ALA A 206 10.27 -14.97 -25.29
C ALA A 206 8.88 -14.86 -24.66
N SER A 207 8.76 -15.02 -23.34
CA SER A 207 7.47 -14.89 -22.64
C SER A 207 6.92 -13.46 -22.68
N VAL A 208 5.61 -13.31 -22.81
CA VAL A 208 4.91 -12.03 -22.59
C VAL A 208 4.97 -11.71 -21.09
N LYS A 209 5.39 -10.50 -20.73
CA LYS A 209 5.71 -10.15 -19.35
C LYS A 209 4.75 -9.14 -18.77
N PHE A 210 4.41 -9.37 -17.50
CA PHE A 210 3.52 -8.54 -16.71
C PHE A 210 4.15 -8.18 -15.37
N ILE A 211 3.72 -7.07 -14.80
CA ILE A 211 4.04 -6.67 -13.41
C ILE A 211 2.73 -6.53 -12.65
N ALA A 212 2.64 -7.16 -11.48
CA ALA A 212 1.56 -6.95 -10.53
C ALA A 212 2.14 -6.34 -9.26
N GLY A 213 1.59 -5.21 -8.82
CA GLY A 213 2.08 -4.50 -7.63
C GLY A 213 0.97 -3.98 -6.74
N GLU A 214 1.11 -4.11 -5.42
CA GLU A 214 0.16 -3.59 -4.44
C GLU A 214 0.72 -2.38 -3.71
N SER A 215 -0.12 -1.34 -3.51
CA SER A 215 0.23 -0.16 -2.74
C SER A 215 1.44 0.57 -3.35
N TYR A 216 2.53 0.73 -2.60
CA TYR A 216 3.82 1.20 -3.15
C TYR A 216 4.36 0.26 -4.25
N GLY A 217 3.98 -1.03 -4.26
CA GLY A 217 4.25 -1.95 -5.38
C GLY A 217 3.55 -1.53 -6.67
N GLY A 218 2.35 -0.95 -6.55
CA GLY A 218 1.64 -0.32 -7.67
C GLY A 218 2.34 0.96 -8.17
N PHE A 219 2.88 1.78 -7.27
CA PHE A 219 3.77 2.90 -7.62
C PHE A 219 5.05 2.41 -8.33
N ARG A 220 5.62 1.32 -7.86
CA ARG A 220 6.81 0.69 -8.43
C ARG A 220 6.60 0.21 -9.87
N ALA A 221 5.41 -0.32 -10.19
CA ALA A 221 5.15 -1.03 -11.43
C ALA A 221 5.38 -0.18 -12.71
N PRO A 222 4.88 1.05 -12.87
CA PRO A 222 5.18 1.90 -14.04
C PRO A 222 6.65 2.30 -14.15
N LYS A 223 7.29 2.66 -13.04
CA LYS A 223 8.73 3.02 -13.01
C LYS A 223 9.60 1.83 -13.43
N LEU A 224 9.29 0.64 -12.89
CA LEU A 224 10.00 -0.57 -13.21
C LEU A 224 9.78 -0.99 -14.67
N ALA A 225 8.56 -0.85 -15.20
CA ALA A 225 8.28 -1.13 -16.61
C ALA A 225 9.08 -0.22 -17.54
N ARG A 226 9.19 1.07 -17.22
CA ARG A 226 10.02 2.03 -17.95
C ARG A 226 11.50 1.64 -17.89
N LYS A 227 12.03 1.42 -16.70
CA LYS A 227 13.44 1.03 -16.51
C LYS A 227 13.78 -0.27 -17.24
N LEU A 228 12.88 -1.26 -17.19
CA LEU A 228 13.05 -2.52 -17.93
C LEU A 228 13.05 -2.32 -19.44
N ALA A 229 12.21 -1.43 -19.98
CA ALA A 229 12.21 -1.09 -21.39
C ALA A 229 13.56 -0.46 -21.83
N GLU A 230 14.11 0.45 -21.02
CA GLU A 230 15.45 1.02 -21.21
C GLU A 230 16.55 -0.08 -21.17
N ASP A 231 16.36 -1.10 -20.31
CA ASP A 231 17.26 -2.24 -20.16
C ASP A 231 16.98 -3.39 -21.17
N GLY A 232 16.11 -3.18 -22.17
CA GLY A 232 15.81 -4.15 -23.23
C GLY A 232 14.77 -5.21 -22.90
N VAL A 233 13.96 -5.03 -21.86
CA VAL A 233 12.89 -5.95 -21.46
C VAL A 233 11.52 -5.27 -21.58
N GLY A 234 10.72 -5.66 -22.57
CA GLY A 234 9.36 -5.16 -22.78
C GLY A 234 8.36 -5.73 -21.76
N ILE A 235 7.48 -4.88 -21.24
CA ILE A 235 6.35 -5.23 -20.37
C ILE A 235 5.06 -4.98 -21.14
N SER A 236 4.17 -5.95 -21.18
CA SER A 236 2.91 -5.90 -21.93
C SER A 236 1.68 -5.62 -21.05
N GLY A 237 1.80 -5.73 -19.73
CA GLY A 237 0.69 -5.42 -18.83
C GLY A 237 1.12 -5.07 -17.42
N LEU A 238 0.36 -4.15 -16.81
CA LEU A 238 0.50 -3.74 -15.41
C LEU A 238 -0.80 -4.02 -14.67
N VAL A 239 -0.74 -4.69 -13.52
CA VAL A 239 -1.84 -4.80 -12.58
C VAL A 239 -1.44 -4.06 -11.30
N MET A 240 -2.12 -2.96 -11.04
CA MET A 240 -1.83 -2.07 -9.92
C MET A 240 -2.96 -2.23 -8.89
N VAL A 241 -2.66 -2.91 -7.79
CA VAL A 241 -3.62 -3.25 -6.72
C VAL A 241 -3.53 -2.21 -5.62
N SER A 242 -4.63 -1.48 -5.37
CA SER A 242 -4.67 -0.41 -4.37
C SER A 242 -3.43 0.51 -4.42
N PRO A 243 -3.01 0.98 -5.61
CA PRO A 243 -1.78 1.73 -5.74
C PRO A 243 -1.85 3.10 -5.06
N VAL A 244 -0.70 3.73 -4.85
CA VAL A 244 -0.57 5.18 -4.78
C VAL A 244 0.11 5.61 -6.08
N ILE A 245 -0.51 6.51 -6.84
CA ILE A 245 0.05 6.94 -8.14
C ILE A 245 0.66 8.34 -8.08
N ASP A 246 0.26 9.15 -7.08
CA ASP A 246 0.81 10.48 -6.84
C ASP A 246 0.79 10.80 -5.34
N PHE A 247 1.96 10.88 -4.71
CA PHE A 247 2.07 11.21 -3.28
C PHE A 247 1.81 12.68 -2.96
N GLY A 248 1.85 13.56 -3.97
CA GLY A 248 1.64 14.99 -3.82
C GLY A 248 0.20 15.43 -3.99
N TRP A 249 -0.63 14.65 -4.67
CA TRP A 249 -1.96 15.06 -5.11
C TRP A 249 -2.89 15.50 -3.96
N ARG A 250 -2.87 14.81 -2.84
CA ARG A 250 -3.68 15.18 -1.66
C ARG A 250 -3.19 16.43 -0.95
N GLY A 251 -1.93 16.80 -1.13
CA GLY A 251 -1.28 17.88 -0.39
C GLY A 251 -1.11 17.58 1.11
N ASN A 252 -0.46 18.51 1.81
CA ASN A 252 -0.04 18.33 3.21
C ASN A 252 -0.72 19.34 4.16
N GLY A 253 -1.96 19.63 4.02
CA GLY A 253 -2.59 20.61 4.92
C GLY A 253 -4.10 20.47 5.01
N ARG A 254 -4.64 20.89 6.18
CA ARG A 254 -6.07 20.92 6.42
C ARG A 254 -6.81 21.80 5.38
N HIS A 255 -6.14 22.80 4.84
CA HIS A 255 -6.67 23.71 3.82
C HIS A 255 -6.70 23.12 2.41
N MET A 256 -6.05 21.98 2.18
CA MET A 256 -6.02 21.33 0.85
C MET A 256 -7.30 20.54 0.60
N PRO A 257 -8.17 20.97 -0.34
CA PRO A 257 -9.47 20.34 -0.56
C PRO A 257 -9.36 18.90 -1.07
N ASN A 258 -8.37 18.61 -1.91
CA ASN A 258 -8.14 17.29 -2.49
C ASN A 258 -8.10 16.18 -1.44
N ASN A 259 -7.48 16.48 -0.29
CA ASN A 259 -7.37 15.52 0.81
C ASN A 259 -8.73 15.03 1.34
N TRP A 260 -9.72 15.91 1.37
CA TRP A 260 -11.07 15.61 1.85
C TRP A 260 -11.92 14.98 0.75
N VAL A 261 -11.81 15.52 -0.47
CA VAL A 261 -12.49 15.00 -1.66
C VAL A 261 -12.13 13.55 -1.93
N ALA A 262 -10.85 13.21 -1.89
CA ALA A 262 -10.37 11.84 -2.14
C ALA A 262 -10.97 10.79 -1.19
N ARG A 263 -11.12 11.14 0.08
CA ARG A 263 -11.50 10.18 1.14
C ARG A 263 -12.99 10.03 1.35
N LEU A 264 -13.78 11.05 1.04
CA LEU A 264 -15.21 11.05 1.33
C LEU A 264 -15.96 9.86 0.71
N PRO A 265 -15.72 9.47 -0.57
CA PRO A 265 -16.36 8.29 -1.14
C PRO A 265 -15.97 6.98 -0.44
N SER A 266 -14.71 6.82 -0.02
CA SER A 266 -14.27 5.62 0.71
C SER A 266 -14.86 5.56 2.13
N MET A 267 -14.99 6.71 2.81
CA MET A 267 -15.69 6.78 4.10
C MET A 267 -17.18 6.42 3.96
N ALA A 268 -17.82 6.92 2.91
CA ALA A 268 -19.22 6.59 2.61
C ALA A 268 -19.42 5.10 2.28
N ALA A 269 -18.48 4.50 1.52
CA ALA A 269 -18.48 3.08 1.23
C ALA A 269 -18.39 2.26 2.52
N ALA A 270 -17.43 2.57 3.40
CA ALA A 270 -17.26 1.90 4.67
C ALA A 270 -18.49 2.00 5.56
N ALA A 271 -19.06 3.21 5.71
CA ALA A 271 -20.25 3.44 6.50
C ALA A 271 -21.48 2.68 5.95
N ARG A 272 -21.59 2.55 4.63
CA ARG A 272 -22.65 1.80 3.98
C ARG A 272 -22.49 0.29 4.15
N GLU A 273 -21.28 -0.24 3.99
CA GLU A 273 -20.99 -1.67 4.08
C GLU A 273 -21.26 -2.26 5.46
N LEU A 274 -21.34 -1.44 6.52
CA LEU A 274 -21.78 -1.90 7.84
C LEU A 274 -23.24 -2.36 7.89
N SER A 275 -24.06 -1.96 6.90
CA SER A 275 -25.50 -2.25 6.89
C SER A 275 -26.02 -2.87 5.59
N ALA A 276 -25.22 -2.91 4.52
CA ALA A 276 -25.62 -3.41 3.22
C ALA A 276 -24.41 -3.98 2.44
N PRO A 277 -24.60 -4.97 1.56
CA PRO A 277 -23.55 -5.44 0.66
C PRO A 277 -23.01 -4.32 -0.21
N PHE A 278 -21.75 -4.50 -0.66
CA PHE A 278 -21.14 -3.56 -1.60
C PHE A 278 -21.95 -3.42 -2.89
N ASP A 279 -22.18 -2.18 -3.26
CA ASP A 279 -22.80 -1.79 -4.54
C ASP A 279 -22.05 -0.60 -5.13
N ARG A 280 -21.33 -0.82 -6.23
CA ARG A 280 -20.55 0.22 -6.91
C ARG A 280 -21.44 1.39 -7.39
N ALA A 281 -22.67 1.10 -7.82
CA ALA A 281 -23.59 2.13 -8.31
C ALA A 281 -24.03 3.09 -7.21
N ALA A 282 -24.12 2.61 -5.97
CA ALA A 282 -24.51 3.42 -4.83
C ALA A 282 -23.48 4.49 -4.44
N LEU A 283 -22.25 4.40 -4.94
CA LEU A 283 -21.19 5.40 -4.67
C LEU A 283 -21.25 6.60 -5.64
N ARG A 284 -21.97 6.51 -6.74
CA ARG A 284 -22.01 7.59 -7.76
C ARG A 284 -22.51 8.94 -7.22
N ASP A 285 -23.40 8.94 -6.24
CA ASP A 285 -23.92 10.18 -5.65
C ASP A 285 -22.84 10.87 -4.81
N VAL A 286 -22.15 10.14 -3.94
CA VAL A 286 -21.08 10.70 -3.13
C VAL A 286 -19.87 11.13 -3.97
N GLU A 287 -19.55 10.42 -5.06
CA GLU A 287 -18.48 10.78 -5.99
C GLU A 287 -18.77 12.11 -6.69
N ARG A 288 -19.98 12.26 -7.25
CA ARG A 288 -20.41 13.52 -7.87
C ARG A 288 -20.40 14.67 -6.87
N TYR A 289 -20.91 14.43 -5.67
CA TYR A 289 -20.89 15.41 -4.60
C TYR A 289 -19.47 15.81 -4.22
N ALA A 290 -18.57 14.84 -4.03
CA ALA A 290 -17.19 15.07 -3.64
C ALA A 290 -16.43 15.92 -4.68
N ALA A 291 -16.53 15.58 -5.97
CA ALA A 291 -15.87 16.31 -7.06
C ALA A 291 -16.57 17.65 -7.41
N GLY A 292 -17.80 17.86 -6.98
CA GLY A 292 -18.62 19.03 -7.30
C GLY A 292 -18.81 19.97 -6.10
N GLU A 293 -20.00 19.93 -5.52
CA GLU A 293 -20.43 20.87 -4.46
C GLU A 293 -19.51 20.85 -3.24
N TYR A 294 -19.06 19.68 -2.81
CA TYR A 294 -18.16 19.55 -1.66
C TYR A 294 -16.81 20.25 -1.91
N MET A 295 -16.21 20.05 -3.08
CA MET A 295 -14.98 20.74 -3.48
C MET A 295 -15.19 22.26 -3.49
N GLN A 296 -16.30 22.75 -4.06
CA GLN A 296 -16.60 24.17 -4.13
C GLN A 296 -16.81 24.78 -2.74
N ASP A 297 -17.52 24.11 -1.85
CA ASP A 297 -17.76 24.58 -0.48
C ASP A 297 -16.49 24.52 0.37
N LEU A 298 -15.63 23.52 0.18
CA LEU A 298 -14.29 23.48 0.81
C LEU A 298 -13.44 24.71 0.41
N MET A 299 -13.52 25.14 -0.86
CA MET A 299 -12.78 26.31 -1.35
C MET A 299 -13.32 27.64 -0.80
N ARG A 300 -14.60 27.71 -0.37
CA ARG A 300 -15.15 28.89 0.35
C ARG A 300 -14.53 29.06 1.74
N GLY A 301 -13.96 28.00 2.29
CA GLY A 301 -13.24 28.01 3.55
C GLY A 301 -14.11 27.92 4.81
N GLU A 302 -13.45 27.93 5.97
CA GLU A 302 -14.11 27.71 7.27
C GLU A 302 -14.86 28.94 7.81
N ARG A 303 -14.80 30.07 7.12
CA ARG A 303 -15.52 31.30 7.50
C ARG A 303 -16.92 31.40 6.86
N ASP A 304 -17.19 30.63 5.81
CA ASP A 304 -18.51 30.56 5.19
C ASP A 304 -19.40 29.56 5.95
N THR A 305 -20.18 30.10 6.89
CA THR A 305 -21.08 29.28 7.73
C THR A 305 -22.15 28.57 6.92
N ALA A 306 -22.63 29.18 5.83
CA ALA A 306 -23.63 28.56 4.98
C ALA A 306 -23.06 27.37 4.19
N ALA A 307 -21.81 27.47 3.74
CA ALA A 307 -21.09 26.33 3.15
C ALA A 307 -20.89 25.20 4.17
N ILE A 308 -20.51 25.53 5.41
CA ILE A 308 -20.36 24.53 6.48
C ILE A 308 -21.67 23.80 6.75
N GLU A 309 -22.80 24.50 6.82
CA GLU A 309 -24.12 23.86 7.06
C GLU A 309 -24.49 22.91 5.92
N ARG A 310 -24.29 23.31 4.64
CA ARG A 310 -24.55 22.43 3.49
C ARG A 310 -23.66 21.19 3.54
N MET A 311 -22.36 21.38 3.75
CA MET A 311 -21.40 20.26 3.86
C MET A 311 -21.74 19.34 5.03
N THR A 312 -22.11 19.90 6.19
CA THR A 312 -22.47 19.12 7.38
C THR A 312 -23.59 18.13 7.08
N ALA A 313 -24.68 18.60 6.48
CA ALA A 313 -25.84 17.76 6.18
C ALA A 313 -25.47 16.58 5.27
N ARG A 314 -24.72 16.86 4.20
CA ARG A 314 -24.35 15.84 3.21
C ARG A 314 -23.28 14.87 3.75
N VAL A 315 -22.22 15.39 4.37
CA VAL A 315 -21.13 14.56 4.89
C VAL A 315 -21.61 13.66 6.03
N ALA A 316 -22.45 14.17 6.97
CA ALA A 316 -23.04 13.36 8.02
C ALA A 316 -23.93 12.24 7.44
N ALA A 317 -24.73 12.54 6.41
CA ALA A 317 -25.57 11.55 5.75
C ALA A 317 -24.74 10.41 5.10
N PHE A 318 -23.61 10.75 4.43
CA PHE A 318 -22.74 9.77 3.79
C PHE A 318 -21.91 8.96 4.78
N THR A 319 -21.35 9.61 5.81
CA THR A 319 -20.40 8.97 6.74
C THR A 319 -21.07 8.31 7.93
N LYS A 320 -22.37 8.59 8.16
CA LYS A 320 -23.13 8.15 9.37
C LYS A 320 -22.56 8.69 10.69
N LEU A 321 -21.72 9.72 10.64
CA LEU A 321 -21.23 10.40 11.83
C LEU A 321 -22.27 11.39 12.39
N ASP A 322 -22.14 11.67 13.69
CA ASP A 322 -22.96 12.68 14.36
C ASP A 322 -22.84 14.05 13.63
N PRO A 323 -23.97 14.66 13.19
CA PRO A 323 -23.96 15.96 12.53
C PRO A 323 -23.29 17.07 13.36
N ALA A 324 -23.40 17.05 14.69
CA ALA A 324 -22.76 18.03 15.55
C ALA A 324 -21.23 17.91 15.51
N LEU A 325 -20.70 16.69 15.46
CA LEU A 325 -19.28 16.43 15.26
C LEU A 325 -18.83 16.89 13.85
N VAL A 326 -19.56 16.52 12.81
CA VAL A 326 -19.26 16.93 11.43
C VAL A 326 -19.23 18.44 11.29
N ARG A 327 -20.20 19.13 11.88
CA ARG A 327 -20.26 20.62 11.93
C ARG A 327 -19.06 21.21 12.65
N LYS A 328 -18.71 20.69 13.84
CA LYS A 328 -17.56 21.13 14.65
C LYS A 328 -16.23 21.00 13.87
N LEU A 329 -16.12 20.00 13.00
CA LEU A 329 -14.96 19.77 12.15
C LEU A 329 -15.03 20.51 10.81
N ALA A 330 -16.05 21.38 10.62
CA ALA A 330 -16.33 22.06 9.34
C ALA A 330 -16.36 21.07 8.15
N ALA A 331 -16.95 19.91 8.38
CA ALA A 331 -17.08 18.78 7.46
C ALA A 331 -15.73 18.22 6.90
N ARG A 332 -14.59 18.55 7.54
CA ARG A 332 -13.26 18.04 7.20
C ARG A 332 -12.89 16.90 8.13
N ILE A 333 -13.39 15.70 7.80
CA ILE A 333 -13.24 14.52 8.64
C ILE A 333 -11.89 13.86 8.33
N ASP A 334 -10.98 13.87 9.28
CA ASP A 334 -9.73 13.10 9.16
C ASP A 334 -9.95 11.60 9.38
N THR A 335 -9.05 10.80 8.86
CA THR A 335 -9.16 9.34 8.88
C THR A 335 -9.25 8.79 10.31
N ARG A 336 -8.44 9.29 11.25
CA ARG A 336 -8.43 8.81 12.64
C ARG A 336 -9.77 9.07 13.32
N THR A 337 -10.30 10.27 13.16
CA THR A 337 -11.62 10.65 13.68
C THR A 337 -12.70 9.74 13.10
N PHE A 338 -12.71 9.52 11.77
CA PHE A 338 -13.68 8.64 11.13
C PHE A 338 -13.61 7.21 11.67
N LEU A 339 -12.44 6.60 11.71
CA LEU A 339 -12.24 5.22 12.16
C LEU A 339 -12.70 4.98 13.60
N ARG A 340 -12.57 5.99 14.43
CA ARG A 340 -12.95 5.91 15.83
C ARG A 340 -14.44 6.20 16.03
N GLU A 341 -14.93 7.30 15.48
CA GLU A 341 -16.29 7.78 15.77
C GLU A 341 -17.36 6.92 15.07
N LEU A 342 -17.02 6.25 13.98
CA LEU A 342 -17.94 5.34 13.28
C LEU A 342 -18.46 4.18 14.17
N ASN A 343 -17.64 3.72 15.13
CA ASN A 343 -17.94 2.58 15.99
C ASN A 343 -17.73 2.87 17.49
N ARG A 344 -17.65 4.15 17.88
CA ARG A 344 -17.30 4.55 19.24
C ARG A 344 -18.29 4.07 20.28
N ASP A 345 -19.59 4.10 19.98
CA ASP A 345 -20.64 3.62 20.88
C ASP A 345 -20.50 2.13 21.23
N ARG A 346 -19.81 1.38 20.39
CA ARG A 346 -19.53 -0.04 20.57
C ARG A 346 -18.17 -0.29 21.23
N GLY A 347 -17.40 0.75 21.55
CA GLY A 347 -16.04 0.63 22.06
C GLY A 347 -15.04 0.05 21.04
N LEU A 348 -15.31 0.22 19.75
CA LEU A 348 -14.51 -0.33 18.66
C LEU A 348 -13.85 0.79 17.87
N VAL A 349 -12.71 0.45 17.25
CA VAL A 349 -12.00 1.29 16.28
C VAL A 349 -11.78 0.52 14.98
N GLY A 350 -12.02 1.19 13.85
CA GLY A 350 -11.81 0.63 12.52
C GLY A 350 -10.34 0.65 12.08
N SER A 351 -9.99 -0.17 11.10
CA SER A 351 -8.68 -0.15 10.44
C SER A 351 -8.65 0.90 9.33
N ILE A 352 -7.48 1.54 9.13
CA ILE A 352 -7.26 2.39 7.96
C ILE A 352 -7.22 1.57 6.66
N TYR A 353 -6.82 0.29 6.76
CA TYR A 353 -6.79 -0.64 5.62
C TYR A 353 -8.20 -1.09 5.21
N ASP A 354 -9.10 -1.30 6.16
CA ASP A 354 -10.52 -1.58 5.93
C ASP A 354 -11.35 -1.15 7.15
N PRO A 355 -12.05 -0.01 7.11
CA PRO A 355 -12.80 0.50 8.27
C PRO A 355 -13.92 -0.42 8.77
N THR A 356 -14.33 -1.41 7.98
CA THR A 356 -15.32 -2.41 8.38
C THR A 356 -14.72 -3.52 9.26
N VAL A 357 -13.39 -3.66 9.24
CA VAL A 357 -12.63 -4.53 10.16
C VAL A 357 -12.28 -3.73 11.40
N THR A 358 -12.76 -4.19 12.54
CA THR A 358 -12.65 -3.47 13.82
C THR A 358 -11.91 -4.27 14.88
N ALA A 359 -11.27 -3.55 15.80
CA ALA A 359 -10.75 -4.08 17.06
C ALA A 359 -11.33 -3.29 18.24
N LEU A 360 -11.18 -3.83 19.46
CA LEU A 360 -11.51 -3.08 20.68
C LEU A 360 -10.61 -1.84 20.79
N ASP A 361 -11.19 -0.70 21.08
CA ASP A 361 -10.42 0.50 21.42
C ASP A 361 -9.76 0.28 22.81
N ALA A 362 -8.44 0.32 22.86
CA ALA A 362 -7.72 0.13 24.13
C ALA A 362 -8.02 1.22 25.17
N ASN A 363 -8.51 2.40 24.74
CA ASN A 363 -8.81 3.54 25.59
C ASN A 363 -10.12 4.23 25.16
N PRO A 364 -11.29 3.56 25.28
CA PRO A 364 -12.56 4.02 24.67
C PRO A 364 -13.07 5.34 25.26
N THR A 365 -12.72 5.66 26.51
CA THR A 365 -13.12 6.88 27.20
C THR A 365 -12.14 8.05 27.04
N ALA A 366 -10.95 7.81 26.49
CA ALA A 366 -9.97 8.86 26.26
C ALA A 366 -10.40 9.80 25.12
N ALA A 367 -9.98 11.06 25.19
CA ALA A 367 -10.23 12.03 24.12
C ALA A 367 -9.46 11.66 22.83
N ASP A 368 -8.22 11.15 22.97
CA ASP A 368 -7.42 10.59 21.88
C ASP A 368 -6.91 9.20 22.30
N SER A 369 -6.89 8.28 21.37
CA SER A 369 -6.39 6.91 21.56
C SER A 369 -5.51 6.52 20.39
N ARG A 370 -4.39 5.88 20.70
CA ARG A 370 -3.51 5.27 19.70
C ARG A 370 -3.66 3.77 19.80
N ASN A 371 -4.23 3.18 18.78
CA ASN A 371 -4.39 1.75 18.63
C ASN A 371 -3.51 1.25 17.48
N ASP A 372 -3.02 0.03 17.61
CA ASP A 372 -2.45 -0.69 16.46
C ASP A 372 -3.57 -0.94 15.44
N ASP A 373 -3.20 -0.95 14.17
CA ASP A 373 -4.18 -1.18 13.10
C ASP A 373 -4.79 -2.58 13.20
N ALA A 374 -6.12 -2.66 13.18
CA ALA A 374 -6.86 -3.91 13.39
C ALA A 374 -6.54 -4.97 12.34
N VAL A 375 -6.43 -4.58 11.05
CA VAL A 375 -6.12 -5.52 9.96
C VAL A 375 -4.69 -6.01 10.06
N LEU A 376 -3.71 -5.09 10.17
CA LEU A 376 -2.29 -5.49 10.23
C LEU A 376 -1.99 -6.33 11.46
N SER A 377 -2.53 -5.97 12.63
CA SER A 377 -2.35 -6.73 13.86
C SER A 377 -2.91 -8.14 13.74
N ALA A 378 -4.08 -8.28 13.12
CA ALA A 378 -4.73 -9.58 12.95
C ALA A 378 -3.93 -10.55 12.09
N ILE A 379 -3.32 -10.06 10.99
CA ILE A 379 -2.73 -10.94 9.97
C ILE A 379 -1.21 -11.12 10.10
N LYS A 380 -0.51 -10.22 10.80
CA LYS A 380 0.96 -10.21 10.83
C LYS A 380 1.56 -11.53 11.34
N ALA A 381 1.14 -12.00 12.49
CA ALA A 381 1.71 -13.21 13.08
C ALA A 381 1.35 -14.48 12.29
N PRO A 382 0.06 -14.73 11.96
CA PRO A 382 -0.31 -15.93 11.22
C PRO A 382 0.27 -15.95 9.80
N LEU A 383 0.33 -14.82 9.09
CA LEU A 383 0.90 -14.76 7.74
C LEU A 383 2.43 -14.97 7.76
N THR A 384 3.13 -14.40 8.76
CA THR A 384 4.57 -14.65 8.94
C THR A 384 4.84 -16.13 9.17
N SER A 385 4.06 -16.77 10.05
CA SER A 385 4.19 -18.20 10.34
C SER A 385 3.86 -19.07 9.12
N ALA A 386 2.81 -18.72 8.36
CA ALA A 386 2.46 -19.42 7.12
C ALA A 386 3.57 -19.34 6.07
N MET A 387 4.19 -18.17 5.91
CA MET A 387 5.34 -18.03 5.00
C MET A 387 6.55 -18.83 5.46
N THR A 388 6.86 -18.83 6.75
CA THR A 388 7.96 -19.62 7.30
C THR A 388 7.73 -21.13 7.08
N ASP A 389 6.50 -21.61 7.28
CA ASP A 389 6.11 -22.99 7.00
C ASP A 389 6.18 -23.32 5.50
N LEU A 390 5.68 -22.41 4.65
CA LEU A 390 5.76 -22.55 3.20
C LEU A 390 7.21 -22.74 2.73
N TYR A 391 8.11 -21.84 3.13
CA TYR A 391 9.51 -21.93 2.75
C TYR A 391 10.20 -23.18 3.30
N GLY A 392 10.05 -23.44 4.61
CA GLY A 392 10.79 -24.49 5.30
C GLY A 392 10.29 -25.90 5.01
N ARG A 393 8.96 -26.12 4.97
CA ARG A 393 8.35 -27.44 4.84
C ARG A 393 7.88 -27.74 3.42
N VAL A 394 7.23 -26.78 2.75
CA VAL A 394 6.61 -27.03 1.45
C VAL A 394 7.64 -26.88 0.32
N LEU A 395 8.46 -25.81 0.37
CA LEU A 395 9.46 -25.50 -0.65
C LEU A 395 10.85 -26.07 -0.32
N ASN A 396 11.00 -26.71 0.83
CA ASN A 396 12.28 -27.29 1.30
C ASN A 396 13.46 -26.28 1.24
N TRP A 397 13.19 -25.01 1.56
CA TRP A 397 14.17 -23.93 1.53
C TRP A 397 14.22 -23.27 2.91
N ARG A 398 15.15 -23.71 3.76
CA ARG A 398 15.26 -23.31 5.16
C ARG A 398 16.26 -22.18 5.31
N VAL A 399 15.82 -21.10 5.93
CA VAL A 399 16.63 -19.95 6.32
C VAL A 399 16.51 -19.78 7.83
N GLU A 400 17.63 -19.61 8.51
CA GLU A 400 17.66 -19.46 9.98
C GLU A 400 17.19 -18.07 10.44
N ASP A 401 17.28 -17.05 9.54
CA ASP A 401 16.87 -15.69 9.86
C ASP A 401 15.33 -15.57 9.95
N PRO A 402 14.82 -14.63 10.74
CA PRO A 402 13.39 -14.33 10.77
C PRO A 402 12.88 -13.82 9.41
N TYR A 403 11.72 -14.32 8.97
CA TYR A 403 11.00 -13.78 7.81
C TYR A 403 10.46 -12.38 8.12
N ARG A 404 10.89 -11.38 7.37
CA ARG A 404 10.52 -9.97 7.57
C ARG A 404 9.30 -9.60 6.73
N LEU A 405 8.11 -9.98 7.22
CA LEU A 405 6.84 -9.73 6.53
C LEU A 405 6.62 -8.22 6.24
N LEU A 406 6.84 -7.37 7.26
CA LEU A 406 6.77 -5.93 7.16
C LEU A 406 7.91 -5.30 7.98
N ASN A 407 8.89 -4.72 7.30
CA ASN A 407 10.05 -4.10 7.92
C ASN A 407 9.87 -2.58 8.03
N GLY A 408 9.38 -2.11 9.18
CA GLY A 408 9.15 -0.69 9.44
C GLY A 408 10.43 0.18 9.39
N SER A 409 11.61 -0.43 9.56
CA SER A 409 12.87 0.31 9.44
C SER A 409 13.14 0.80 8.02
N ILE A 410 12.59 0.12 7.00
CA ILE A 410 12.69 0.55 5.61
C ILE A 410 11.88 1.83 5.42
N SER A 411 10.58 1.80 5.71
CA SER A 411 9.72 2.96 5.50
C SER A 411 10.15 4.20 6.28
N SER A 412 10.78 4.03 7.47
CA SER A 412 11.29 5.15 8.27
C SER A 412 12.61 5.75 7.76
N ARG A 413 13.39 5.00 6.97
CA ARG A 413 14.69 5.40 6.41
C ARG A 413 14.68 5.53 4.89
N TRP A 414 13.50 5.39 4.28
CA TRP A 414 13.36 5.44 2.83
C TRP A 414 13.73 6.82 2.28
N ASP A 415 14.66 6.83 1.34
CA ASP A 415 14.96 8.04 0.57
C ASP A 415 13.95 8.19 -0.56
N TRP A 416 13.26 9.31 -0.56
CA TRP A 416 12.24 9.64 -1.55
C TRP A 416 12.81 10.43 -2.75
N ASP A 417 14.13 10.47 -2.93
CA ASP A 417 14.79 11.09 -4.07
C ASP A 417 14.19 12.48 -4.42
N GLY A 418 14.42 13.47 -3.55
CA GLY A 418 13.89 14.82 -3.70
C GLY A 418 12.59 15.11 -2.94
N GLY A 419 12.14 14.17 -2.12
CA GLY A 419 10.99 14.32 -1.23
C GLY A 419 9.74 13.59 -1.67
N ARG A 420 9.04 13.02 -0.70
CA ARG A 420 7.88 12.14 -0.92
C ARG A 420 6.76 12.81 -1.73
N SER A 421 6.45 14.07 -1.47
CA SER A 421 5.40 14.80 -2.19
C SER A 421 5.70 15.10 -3.66
N ASN A 422 6.94 14.88 -4.09
CA ASN A 422 7.35 15.07 -5.48
C ASN A 422 7.32 13.75 -6.26
N GLN A 423 7.03 12.64 -5.59
CA GLN A 423 6.99 11.33 -6.20
C GLN A 423 5.62 11.02 -6.80
N GLU A 424 5.61 10.78 -8.09
CA GLU A 424 4.44 10.35 -8.86
C GLU A 424 4.85 9.34 -9.95
N VAL A 425 3.89 8.61 -10.49
CA VAL A 425 4.06 7.64 -11.57
C VAL A 425 3.09 7.85 -12.73
N VAL A 426 2.33 8.93 -12.68
CA VAL A 426 1.37 9.29 -13.74
C VAL A 426 2.14 9.58 -15.04
N SER A 427 3.27 10.29 -14.94
CA SER A 427 4.16 10.58 -16.07
C SER A 427 4.79 9.33 -16.66
N ASP A 428 5.25 8.39 -15.83
CA ASP A 428 5.80 7.10 -16.27
C ASP A 428 4.72 6.27 -16.97
N LEU A 429 3.51 6.23 -16.40
CA LEU A 429 2.36 5.50 -16.94
C LEU A 429 1.92 6.07 -18.30
N ARG A 430 1.84 7.41 -18.42
CA ARG A 430 1.54 8.09 -19.69
C ARG A 430 2.58 7.77 -20.77
N SER A 431 3.85 7.84 -20.42
CA SER A 431 4.96 7.55 -21.33
C SER A 431 4.94 6.10 -21.78
N ALA A 432 4.72 5.15 -20.86
CA ALA A 432 4.63 3.73 -21.17
C ALA A 432 3.45 3.41 -22.10
N LEU A 433 2.26 3.96 -21.82
CA LEU A 433 1.07 3.78 -22.67
C LEU A 433 1.23 4.41 -24.06
N ALA A 434 1.94 5.52 -24.15
CA ALA A 434 2.22 6.17 -25.44
C ALA A 434 3.24 5.37 -26.27
N ALA A 435 4.27 4.83 -25.62
CA ALA A 435 5.36 4.11 -26.28
C ALA A 435 5.00 2.67 -26.72
N GLU A 436 4.16 1.97 -25.91
CA GLU A 436 3.80 0.56 -26.19
C GLU A 436 2.29 0.42 -26.47
N PRO A 437 1.89 0.32 -27.74
CA PRO A 437 0.47 0.24 -28.13
C PRO A 437 -0.28 -1.00 -27.59
N ARG A 438 0.45 -2.07 -27.24
CA ARG A 438 -0.13 -3.29 -26.67
C ARG A 438 -0.19 -3.30 -25.17
N LEU A 439 0.46 -2.34 -24.49
CA LEU A 439 0.42 -2.23 -23.04
C LEU A 439 -1.02 -2.02 -22.55
N ARG A 440 -1.42 -2.87 -21.63
CA ARG A 440 -2.68 -2.73 -20.89
C ARG A 440 -2.41 -2.55 -19.41
N VAL A 441 -3.20 -1.70 -18.80
CA VAL A 441 -3.08 -1.34 -17.38
C VAL A 441 -4.41 -1.54 -16.69
N LEU A 442 -4.41 -2.36 -15.66
CA LEU A 442 -5.54 -2.58 -14.76
C LEU A 442 -5.22 -2.00 -13.39
N VAL A 443 -5.86 -0.91 -13.04
CA VAL A 443 -5.83 -0.32 -11.70
C VAL A 443 -7.04 -0.83 -10.92
N THR A 444 -6.82 -1.31 -9.71
CA THR A 444 -7.87 -1.91 -8.90
C THR A 444 -7.82 -1.40 -7.47
N HIS A 445 -8.99 -1.17 -6.86
CA HIS A 445 -9.10 -0.68 -5.49
C HIS A 445 -10.23 -1.37 -4.72
N GLY A 446 -10.10 -1.38 -3.38
CA GLY A 446 -11.21 -1.56 -2.49
C GLY A 446 -11.94 -0.24 -2.25
N ALA A 447 -13.26 -0.29 -2.24
CA ALA A 447 -14.10 0.92 -2.11
C ALA A 447 -13.90 1.64 -0.77
N SER A 448 -13.66 0.90 0.31
CA SER A 448 -13.48 1.42 1.67
C SER A 448 -12.03 1.66 2.08
N ASP A 449 -11.08 1.59 1.13
CA ASP A 449 -9.65 1.87 1.37
C ASP A 449 -9.44 3.33 1.79
N LEU A 450 -8.83 3.56 2.96
CA LEU A 450 -8.45 4.89 3.45
C LEU A 450 -6.93 5.13 3.45
N VAL A 451 -6.13 4.10 3.08
CA VAL A 451 -4.69 4.23 2.84
C VAL A 451 -4.46 4.91 1.49
N THR A 452 -5.02 4.33 0.43
CA THR A 452 -4.99 4.80 -0.95
C THR A 452 -6.43 4.85 -1.49
N PRO A 453 -7.20 5.92 -1.19
CA PRO A 453 -8.60 6.00 -1.60
C PRO A 453 -8.76 5.93 -3.11
N TYR A 454 -9.61 5.04 -3.59
CA TYR A 454 -9.82 4.80 -5.03
C TYR A 454 -10.21 6.04 -5.82
N PHE A 455 -10.92 6.97 -5.16
CA PHE A 455 -11.43 8.17 -5.84
C PHE A 455 -10.32 9.17 -6.18
N GLU A 456 -9.21 9.15 -5.43
CA GLU A 456 -8.00 9.88 -5.80
C GLU A 456 -7.48 9.42 -7.17
N ASP A 457 -7.25 8.12 -7.30
CA ASP A 457 -6.75 7.54 -8.54
C ASP A 457 -7.74 7.71 -9.69
N GLN A 458 -9.05 7.59 -9.43
CA GLN A 458 -10.07 7.88 -10.43
C GLN A 458 -9.94 9.30 -10.98
N LEU A 459 -9.88 10.31 -10.10
CA LEU A 459 -9.75 11.70 -10.52
C LEU A 459 -8.45 11.99 -11.28
N ILE A 460 -7.35 11.37 -10.89
CA ILE A 460 -6.05 11.52 -11.57
C ILE A 460 -6.09 10.85 -12.95
N LEU A 461 -6.58 9.62 -13.03
CA LEU A 461 -6.61 8.86 -14.28
C LEU A 461 -7.57 9.46 -15.31
N GLU A 462 -8.65 10.09 -14.86
CA GLU A 462 -9.58 10.83 -15.72
C GLU A 462 -8.95 12.09 -16.38
N GLN A 463 -7.82 12.59 -15.84
CA GLN A 463 -7.03 13.66 -16.46
C GLN A 463 -6.06 13.15 -17.53
N MET A 464 -5.91 11.83 -17.68
CA MET A 464 -5.03 11.27 -18.70
C MET A 464 -5.71 11.25 -20.08
N PRO A 465 -4.94 11.38 -21.17
CA PRO A 465 -5.51 11.26 -22.52
C PRO A 465 -6.02 9.82 -22.75
N ALA A 466 -7.02 9.69 -23.62
CA ALA A 466 -7.44 8.39 -24.11
C ALA A 466 -6.34 7.81 -25.03
N PHE A 467 -5.73 6.69 -24.62
CA PHE A 467 -4.67 6.03 -25.37
C PHE A 467 -5.28 5.02 -26.37
N ALA A 468 -5.74 5.51 -27.51
CA ALA A 468 -6.35 4.76 -28.62
C ALA A 468 -7.69 4.09 -28.26
N THR A 469 -7.75 3.23 -27.24
CA THR A 469 -8.98 2.56 -26.80
C THR A 469 -9.14 2.66 -25.27
N PRO A 470 -10.38 2.83 -24.76
CA PRO A 470 -10.62 3.01 -23.32
C PRO A 470 -10.19 1.80 -22.46
N ASP A 471 -10.11 0.61 -23.06
CA ASP A 471 -9.81 -0.64 -22.36
C ASP A 471 -8.30 -0.87 -22.13
N ARG A 472 -7.46 0.04 -22.64
CA ARG A 472 -6.01 -0.01 -22.37
C ARG A 472 -5.64 0.44 -20.96
N LEU A 473 -6.44 1.33 -20.35
CA LEU A 473 -6.30 1.79 -18.98
C LEU A 473 -7.66 1.66 -18.30
N LYS A 474 -7.80 0.69 -17.41
CA LYS A 474 -9.06 0.40 -16.71
C LYS A 474 -8.89 0.58 -15.21
N LEU A 475 -9.84 1.26 -14.57
CA LEU A 475 -10.01 1.28 -13.11
C LEU A 475 -11.20 0.39 -12.74
N SER A 476 -10.98 -0.54 -11.80
CA SER A 476 -12.03 -1.37 -11.19
C SER A 476 -12.05 -1.17 -9.68
N VAL A 477 -13.24 -1.04 -9.10
CA VAL A 477 -13.43 -0.85 -7.66
C VAL A 477 -14.31 -1.97 -7.12
N TYR A 478 -13.83 -2.65 -6.06
CA TYR A 478 -14.48 -3.81 -5.45
C TYR A 478 -14.89 -3.51 -4.01
N GLY A 479 -15.72 -4.37 -3.41
CA GLY A 479 -16.04 -4.29 -1.97
C GLY A 479 -14.81 -4.62 -1.11
N GLY A 480 -14.63 -3.87 -0.02
CA GLY A 480 -13.52 -4.01 0.91
C GLY A 480 -12.54 -2.85 0.90
N GLY A 481 -11.51 -2.97 1.70
CA GLY A 481 -10.48 -1.96 1.89
C GLY A 481 -9.22 -2.18 1.05
N HIS A 482 -8.07 -1.81 1.58
CA HIS A 482 -6.77 -1.84 0.90
C HIS A 482 -6.39 -3.23 0.39
N MET A 483 -6.64 -4.24 1.20
CA MET A 483 -6.47 -5.66 0.85
C MET A 483 -7.82 -6.31 0.53
N TYR A 484 -8.63 -5.70 -0.34
CA TYR A 484 -9.97 -6.14 -0.72
C TYR A 484 -10.01 -7.61 -1.19
N TYR A 485 -8.90 -8.13 -1.70
CA TYR A 485 -8.75 -9.53 -2.14
C TYR A 485 -8.80 -10.55 -0.99
N THR A 486 -8.77 -10.13 0.26
CA THR A 486 -9.04 -11.00 1.41
C THR A 486 -10.48 -11.49 1.40
N ARG A 487 -11.39 -10.72 0.79
CA ARG A 487 -12.80 -11.09 0.58
C ARG A 487 -12.97 -11.95 -0.67
N ASP A 488 -13.63 -13.09 -0.55
CA ASP A 488 -13.78 -14.09 -1.63
C ASP A 488 -14.39 -13.50 -2.91
N ALA A 489 -15.46 -12.71 -2.78
CA ALA A 489 -16.12 -12.09 -3.95
C ALA A 489 -15.19 -11.11 -4.68
N SER A 490 -14.46 -10.29 -3.95
CA SER A 490 -13.56 -9.29 -4.51
C SER A 490 -12.30 -9.92 -5.12
N ARG A 491 -11.77 -10.99 -4.49
CA ARG A 491 -10.65 -11.77 -5.05
C ARG A 491 -11.04 -12.44 -6.36
N ARG A 492 -12.25 -13.02 -6.45
CA ARG A 492 -12.78 -13.62 -7.68
C ARG A 492 -12.92 -12.57 -8.78
N ALA A 493 -13.50 -11.40 -8.48
CA ALA A 493 -13.64 -10.32 -9.43
C ALA A 493 -12.29 -9.78 -9.93
N LEU A 494 -11.30 -9.63 -9.04
CA LEU A 494 -9.93 -9.28 -9.40
C LEU A 494 -9.33 -10.29 -10.39
N ARG A 495 -9.45 -11.59 -10.08
CA ARG A 495 -8.95 -12.65 -10.96
C ARG A 495 -9.59 -12.59 -12.34
N GLU A 496 -10.90 -12.40 -12.42
CA GLU A 496 -11.63 -12.32 -13.68
C GLU A 496 -11.23 -11.09 -14.52
N ASP A 497 -11.07 -9.93 -13.89
CA ASP A 497 -10.61 -8.71 -14.56
C ASP A 497 -9.18 -8.88 -15.08
N ALA A 498 -8.28 -9.46 -14.27
CA ALA A 498 -6.91 -9.75 -14.67
C ALA A 498 -6.88 -10.75 -15.85
N GLU A 499 -7.59 -11.87 -15.75
CA GLU A 499 -7.63 -12.88 -16.83
C GLU A 499 -8.13 -12.29 -18.14
N ARG A 500 -9.16 -11.41 -18.12
CA ARG A 500 -9.62 -10.69 -19.32
C ARG A 500 -8.51 -9.82 -19.93
N MET A 501 -7.75 -9.10 -19.08
CA MET A 501 -6.64 -8.27 -19.54
C MET A 501 -5.53 -9.14 -20.16
N TYR A 502 -5.16 -10.25 -19.55
CA TYR A 502 -4.13 -11.16 -20.09
C TYR A 502 -4.54 -11.75 -21.43
N ARG A 503 -5.79 -12.17 -21.60
CA ARG A 503 -6.34 -12.63 -22.90
C ARG A 503 -6.28 -11.53 -23.95
N ALA A 504 -6.71 -10.32 -23.62
CA ALA A 504 -6.69 -9.19 -24.55
C ALA A 504 -5.26 -8.81 -24.99
N VAL A 505 -4.26 -8.98 -24.11
CA VAL A 505 -2.85 -8.81 -24.46
C VAL A 505 -2.42 -9.93 -25.42
N ALA A 506 -2.73 -11.20 -25.12
CA ALA A 506 -2.38 -12.33 -25.98
C ALA A 506 -2.96 -12.18 -27.38
N GLU A 507 -4.25 -11.86 -27.50
CA GLU A 507 -4.94 -11.60 -28.79
C GLU A 507 -4.29 -10.46 -29.60
N SER A 508 -3.69 -9.46 -28.92
CA SER A 508 -3.03 -8.35 -29.59
C SER A 508 -1.73 -8.75 -30.32
N PHE A 509 -1.13 -9.89 -29.95
CA PHE A 509 0.03 -10.45 -30.64
C PHE A 509 -0.36 -11.34 -31.82
N GLU A 510 -1.58 -11.89 -31.86
CA GLU A 510 -2.07 -12.75 -32.93
C GLU A 510 -2.61 -11.94 -34.12
N LYS A 511 -3.05 -10.70 -33.88
CA LYS A 511 -3.56 -9.83 -34.94
C LYS A 511 -2.40 -9.21 -35.73
N PRO A 512 -2.36 -9.31 -37.07
CA PRO A 512 -1.37 -8.59 -37.86
C PRO A 512 -1.51 -7.08 -37.61
N ARG A 513 -0.38 -6.36 -37.60
CA ARG A 513 -0.40 -4.89 -37.56
C ARG A 513 -1.02 -4.41 -38.87
N GLY A 514 -2.24 -3.87 -38.82
CA GLY A 514 -2.86 -3.15 -39.92
C GLY A 514 -2.12 -1.86 -40.23
#